data_b22c2ea6eba4c95b7ac20d8fc256da26
#
_entry.id   b22c2ea6eba4c95b7ac20d8fc256da26
#
_cell.length_a   1.000
_cell.length_b   1.000
_cell.length_c   1.000
_cell.angle_alpha   90.00
_cell.angle_beta   90.00
_cell.angle_gamma   90.00
#
_symmetry.space_group_name_H-M   'P 1'
#
loop_
_entity.id
_entity.type
_entity.pdbx_description
1 polymer ?
#
loop_
_entity_poly.entity_id
_entity_poly.type
_entity_poly.pdbx_seq_one_letter_code
_entity_poly.pdbx_strand_id
1 'polypeptide(L)'
;KKEYHNAFPGGYVEHVNRVVRCALKQYDLWEEEGADMTTFTKEELVFSAINHDLGKMGNEEHESYIPQTDKWRKDKLGEDYMFNKQVPFASVPDRGLFMLQSHGVQYSFNEMLAIQTHDGLYDNANEKYLKVFMPEQKPRTSLPYILHQADLMAARIEFEREWLPKFKNSVPTQEENFILKKETKKSTKDKALSQLESKGLKDLFDKL
;
A
#
# COMPACT_ATOMS: atom_id res chain seq x y z
N LYS A 1 5.35 5.32 -6.03
CA LYS A 1 5.50 6.46 -5.11
C LYS A 1 6.32 6.03 -3.91
N LYS A 2 6.97 6.99 -3.25
CA LYS A 2 7.69 6.75 -1.98
C LYS A 2 6.81 6.13 -0.88
N GLU A 3 5.52 6.36 -0.97
CA GLU A 3 4.53 5.89 0.01
C GLU A 3 4.14 4.42 -0.18
N TYR A 4 4.44 3.81 -1.32
CA TYR A 4 4.14 2.41 -1.54
C TYR A 4 5.30 1.52 -1.07
N HIS A 5 4.95 0.47 -0.33
CA HIS A 5 5.90 -0.57 0.05
C HIS A 5 6.31 -1.40 -1.17
N ASN A 6 7.48 -2.00 -1.12
CA ASN A 6 8.02 -2.90 -2.15
C ASN A 6 8.01 -2.36 -3.59
N ALA A 7 8.13 -1.03 -3.79
CA ALA A 7 8.20 -0.40 -5.11
C ALA A 7 9.61 -0.51 -5.72
N PHE A 8 10.09 -1.75 -5.90
CA PHE A 8 11.40 -2.07 -6.50
C PHE A 8 11.30 -3.37 -7.31
N PRO A 9 12.27 -3.65 -8.22
CA PRO A 9 12.29 -4.90 -8.98
C PRO A 9 12.28 -6.13 -8.07
N GLY A 10 11.31 -7.03 -8.25
CA GLY A 10 11.10 -8.21 -7.40
C GLY A 10 10.28 -7.96 -6.13
N GLY A 11 9.88 -6.71 -5.86
CA GLY A 11 9.10 -6.35 -4.67
C GLY A 11 7.75 -7.07 -4.58
N TYR A 12 7.09 -7.31 -5.70
CA TYR A 12 5.89 -8.15 -5.77
C TYR A 12 6.13 -9.56 -5.22
N VAL A 13 7.19 -10.22 -5.68
CA VAL A 13 7.53 -11.60 -5.25
C VAL A 13 7.91 -11.62 -3.76
N GLU A 14 8.63 -10.59 -3.28
CA GLU A 14 8.97 -10.48 -1.86
C GLU A 14 7.71 -10.33 -1.00
N HIS A 15 6.76 -9.48 -1.43
CA HIS A 15 5.48 -9.29 -0.77
C HIS A 15 4.69 -10.60 -0.70
N VAL A 16 4.45 -11.26 -1.83
CA VAL A 16 3.72 -12.53 -1.90
C VAL A 16 4.34 -13.59 -0.99
N ASN A 17 5.65 -13.75 -1.02
CA ASN A 17 6.36 -14.68 -0.13
C ASN A 17 6.18 -14.32 1.35
N ARG A 18 6.09 -13.04 1.69
CA ARG A 18 5.82 -12.60 3.07
C ARG A 18 4.39 -12.90 3.46
N VAL A 19 3.42 -12.62 2.59
CA VAL A 19 2.00 -12.93 2.82
C VAL A 19 1.82 -14.43 3.07
N VAL A 20 2.40 -15.29 2.25
CA VAL A 20 2.35 -16.76 2.46
C VAL A 20 2.89 -17.15 3.83
N ARG A 21 4.05 -16.62 4.23
CA ARG A 21 4.60 -16.92 5.58
C ARG A 21 3.73 -16.41 6.71
N CYS A 22 3.15 -15.21 6.55
CA CYS A 22 2.23 -14.64 7.53
C CYS A 22 0.94 -15.45 7.60
N ALA A 23 0.39 -15.86 6.46
CA ALA A 23 -0.82 -16.66 6.38
C ALA A 23 -0.67 -18.02 7.08
N LEU A 24 0.44 -18.71 6.87
CA LEU A 24 0.71 -19.98 7.55
C LEU A 24 0.82 -19.80 9.08
N LYS A 25 1.47 -18.74 9.56
CA LYS A 25 1.54 -18.44 11.00
C LYS A 25 0.18 -18.05 11.57
N GLN A 26 -0.60 -17.29 10.81
CA GLN A 26 -1.98 -16.93 11.19
C GLN A 26 -2.86 -18.18 11.24
N TYR A 27 -2.70 -19.10 10.30
CA TYR A 27 -3.42 -20.38 10.31
C TYR A 27 -3.20 -21.12 11.63
N ASP A 28 -1.93 -21.32 12.00
CA ASP A 28 -1.58 -22.04 13.24
C ASP A 28 -2.12 -21.29 14.48
N LEU A 29 -2.04 -19.97 14.52
CA LEU A 29 -2.59 -19.14 15.61
C LEU A 29 -4.12 -19.26 15.71
N TRP A 30 -4.84 -19.22 14.59
CA TRP A 30 -6.29 -19.37 14.59
C TRP A 30 -6.73 -20.75 15.05
N GLU A 31 -5.97 -21.81 14.69
CA GLU A 31 -6.18 -23.18 15.15
C GLU A 31 -5.97 -23.29 16.68
N GLU A 32 -4.88 -22.71 17.20
CA GLU A 32 -4.57 -22.68 18.64
C GLU A 32 -5.66 -21.96 19.45
N GLU A 33 -6.25 -20.90 18.91
CA GLU A 33 -7.34 -20.14 19.54
C GLU A 33 -8.72 -20.79 19.34
N GLY A 34 -8.81 -21.95 18.69
CA GLY A 34 -10.01 -22.77 18.59
C GLY A 34 -10.92 -22.46 17.41
N ALA A 35 -10.42 -21.83 16.36
CA ALA A 35 -11.18 -21.64 15.12
C ALA A 35 -11.42 -22.99 14.42
N ASP A 36 -12.57 -23.14 13.76
CA ASP A 36 -12.87 -24.33 12.95
C ASP A 36 -12.08 -24.29 11.63
N MET A 37 -10.94 -24.97 11.62
CA MET A 37 -10.04 -25.07 10.49
C MET A 37 -10.41 -26.21 9.52
N THR A 38 -11.50 -26.95 9.78
CA THR A 38 -11.96 -28.03 8.90
C THR A 38 -12.74 -27.54 7.68
N THR A 39 -13.08 -26.26 7.66
CA THR A 39 -13.92 -25.64 6.63
C THR A 39 -13.15 -25.24 5.36
N PHE A 40 -11.84 -25.29 5.38
CA PHE A 40 -10.93 -25.07 4.25
C PHE A 40 -9.57 -25.75 4.51
N THR A 41 -8.72 -25.84 3.50
CA THR A 41 -7.41 -26.51 3.62
C THR A 41 -6.24 -25.50 3.66
N LYS A 42 -5.07 -25.94 4.13
CA LYS A 42 -3.83 -25.14 4.06
C LYS A 42 -3.43 -24.84 2.61
N GLU A 43 -3.70 -25.76 1.71
CA GLU A 43 -3.46 -25.61 0.28
C GLU A 43 -4.31 -24.48 -0.30
N GLU A 44 -5.60 -24.39 0.04
CA GLU A 44 -6.49 -23.28 -0.35
C GLU A 44 -5.95 -21.94 0.17
N LEU A 45 -5.47 -21.90 1.41
CA LEU A 45 -4.87 -20.68 1.98
C LEU A 45 -3.60 -20.27 1.24
N VAL A 46 -2.69 -21.22 0.98
CA VAL A 46 -1.44 -20.95 0.26
C VAL A 46 -1.73 -20.52 -1.18
N PHE A 47 -2.65 -21.20 -1.87
CA PHE A 47 -3.08 -20.82 -3.21
C PHE A 47 -3.62 -19.38 -3.23
N SER A 48 -4.52 -19.07 -2.31
CA SER A 48 -5.10 -17.72 -2.20
C SER A 48 -4.03 -16.66 -1.90
N ALA A 49 -3.09 -16.97 -0.99
CA ALA A 49 -2.00 -16.07 -0.64
C ALA A 49 -1.00 -15.83 -1.78
N ILE A 50 -0.76 -16.82 -2.64
CA ILE A 50 0.08 -16.65 -3.83
C ILE A 50 -0.61 -15.76 -4.88
N ASN A 51 -1.93 -15.90 -5.03
CA ASN A 51 -2.68 -15.31 -6.12
C ASN A 51 -3.48 -14.04 -5.76
N HIS A 52 -3.50 -13.61 -4.48
CA HIS A 52 -4.34 -12.49 -4.04
C HIS A 52 -4.08 -11.20 -4.85
N ASP A 53 -2.84 -10.95 -5.16
CA ASP A 53 -2.34 -9.76 -5.86
C ASP A 53 -1.95 -10.03 -7.33
N LEU A 54 -2.29 -11.18 -7.90
CA LEU A 54 -1.89 -11.58 -9.26
C LEU A 54 -2.25 -10.53 -10.31
N GLY A 55 -3.38 -9.86 -10.14
CA GLY A 55 -3.83 -8.78 -11.03
C GLY A 55 -2.90 -7.57 -11.10
N LYS A 56 -1.96 -7.41 -10.17
CA LYS A 56 -0.91 -6.38 -10.23
C LYS A 56 0.11 -6.63 -11.33
N MET A 57 0.23 -7.83 -11.86
CA MET A 57 1.20 -8.16 -12.92
C MET A 57 0.84 -7.54 -14.27
N GLY A 58 -0.43 -7.38 -14.58
CA GLY A 58 -0.88 -6.86 -15.87
C GLY A 58 -1.72 -7.86 -16.65
N ASN A 59 -1.45 -8.02 -17.93
CA ASN A 59 -2.04 -9.03 -18.81
C ASN A 59 -0.94 -9.71 -19.63
N GLU A 60 -1.30 -10.59 -20.58
CA GLU A 60 -0.35 -11.33 -21.40
C GLU A 60 0.54 -10.44 -22.29
N GLU A 61 0.09 -9.25 -22.63
CA GLU A 61 0.77 -8.34 -23.56
C GLU A 61 1.54 -7.24 -22.83
N HIS A 62 1.04 -6.81 -21.66
CA HIS A 62 1.52 -5.60 -21.00
C HIS A 62 1.59 -5.75 -19.47
N GLU A 63 2.71 -5.32 -18.90
CA GLU A 63 2.86 -5.16 -17.46
C GLU A 63 2.00 -4.00 -16.94
N SER A 64 1.37 -4.15 -15.76
CA SER A 64 0.59 -3.08 -15.12
C SER A 64 1.43 -1.88 -14.74
N TYR A 65 2.69 -2.10 -14.36
CA TYR A 65 3.60 -1.06 -13.90
C TYR A 65 4.84 -1.00 -14.78
N ILE A 66 5.07 0.17 -15.37
CA ILE A 66 6.23 0.45 -16.21
C ILE A 66 7.11 1.53 -15.56
N PRO A 67 8.41 1.60 -15.90
CA PRO A 67 9.28 2.64 -15.37
C PRO A 67 8.71 4.04 -15.61
N GLN A 68 8.76 4.90 -14.58
CA GLN A 68 8.35 6.29 -14.69
C GLN A 68 9.27 7.04 -15.65
N THR A 69 8.70 7.71 -16.63
CA THR A 69 9.44 8.51 -17.64
C THR A 69 9.54 10.00 -17.29
N ASP A 70 8.64 10.49 -16.44
CA ASP A 70 8.65 11.89 -15.98
C ASP A 70 9.71 12.09 -14.89
N LYS A 71 10.77 12.84 -15.24
CA LYS A 71 11.88 13.11 -14.33
C LYS A 71 11.44 13.88 -13.08
N TRP A 72 10.52 14.85 -13.22
CA TRP A 72 10.03 15.60 -12.08
C TRP A 72 9.28 14.72 -11.09
N ARG A 73 8.45 13.79 -11.59
CA ARG A 73 7.75 12.82 -10.75
C ARG A 73 8.70 11.88 -10.01
N LYS A 74 9.74 11.40 -10.70
CA LYS A 74 10.82 10.61 -10.06
C LYS A 74 11.49 11.39 -8.95
N ASP A 75 12.01 12.58 -9.26
CA ASP A 75 12.86 13.36 -8.35
C ASP A 75 12.07 13.98 -7.18
N LYS A 76 10.86 14.48 -7.44
CA LYS A 76 10.05 15.21 -6.44
C LYS A 76 9.05 14.33 -5.70
N LEU A 77 8.42 13.37 -6.39
CA LEU A 77 7.41 12.49 -5.80
C LEU A 77 7.95 11.10 -5.46
N GLY A 78 9.17 10.75 -5.90
CA GLY A 78 9.75 9.41 -5.73
C GLY A 78 8.93 8.32 -6.41
N GLU A 79 8.33 8.64 -7.56
CA GLU A 79 7.57 7.70 -8.36
C GLU A 79 8.52 6.98 -9.31
N ASP A 80 9.03 5.80 -8.95
CA ASP A 80 9.91 5.00 -9.81
C ASP A 80 9.14 4.27 -10.91
N TYR A 81 7.85 4.01 -10.68
CA TYR A 81 6.94 3.34 -11.61
C TYR A 81 5.67 4.14 -11.84
N MET A 82 5.07 3.93 -12.99
CA MET A 82 3.75 4.47 -13.36
C MET A 82 2.86 3.34 -13.88
N PHE A 83 1.54 3.54 -13.76
CA PHE A 83 0.57 2.60 -14.33
C PHE A 83 0.63 2.63 -15.86
N ASN A 84 0.66 1.44 -16.47
CA ASN A 84 0.64 1.30 -17.92
C ASN A 84 -0.77 1.51 -18.46
N LYS A 85 -0.96 2.58 -19.21
CA LYS A 85 -2.26 2.95 -19.80
C LYS A 85 -2.78 1.97 -20.87
N GLN A 86 -1.92 1.07 -21.37
CA GLN A 86 -2.32 0.03 -22.31
C GLN A 86 -3.05 -1.13 -21.63
N VAL A 87 -2.89 -1.26 -20.31
CA VAL A 87 -3.62 -2.26 -19.53
C VAL A 87 -5.02 -1.73 -19.21
N PRO A 88 -6.11 -2.35 -19.70
CA PRO A 88 -7.47 -1.97 -19.37
C PRO A 88 -7.70 -1.99 -17.86
N PHE A 89 -8.51 -1.06 -17.36
CA PHE A 89 -8.83 -1.01 -15.94
C PHE A 89 -9.64 -2.25 -15.51
N ALA A 90 -9.20 -2.89 -14.44
CA ALA A 90 -9.96 -3.86 -13.65
C ALA A 90 -9.43 -3.77 -12.21
N SER A 91 -10.24 -4.17 -11.22
CA SER A 91 -9.73 -4.34 -9.87
C SER A 91 -8.63 -5.42 -9.84
N VAL A 92 -7.74 -5.36 -8.85
CA VAL A 92 -6.68 -6.36 -8.73
C VAL A 92 -7.24 -7.77 -8.58
N PRO A 93 -8.24 -8.01 -7.67
CA PRO A 93 -8.86 -9.33 -7.56
C PRO A 93 -9.54 -9.80 -8.85
N ASP A 94 -10.32 -8.93 -9.50
CA ASP A 94 -11.05 -9.32 -10.73
C ASP A 94 -10.09 -9.71 -11.84
N ARG A 95 -9.01 -8.94 -12.05
CA ARG A 95 -7.98 -9.27 -13.03
C ARG A 95 -7.27 -10.57 -12.69
N GLY A 96 -6.89 -10.77 -11.41
CA GLY A 96 -6.22 -11.98 -10.95
C GLY A 96 -7.08 -13.22 -11.20
N LEU A 97 -8.34 -13.18 -10.83
CA LEU A 97 -9.29 -14.28 -11.05
C LEU A 97 -9.53 -14.55 -12.54
N PHE A 98 -9.64 -13.49 -13.35
CA PHE A 98 -9.72 -13.62 -14.81
C PHE A 98 -8.48 -14.29 -15.40
N MET A 99 -7.28 -13.92 -14.96
CA MET A 99 -6.03 -14.52 -15.41
C MET A 99 -5.96 -16.02 -15.06
N LEU A 100 -6.30 -16.39 -13.83
CA LEU A 100 -6.37 -17.80 -13.41
C LEU A 100 -7.33 -18.58 -14.32
N GLN A 101 -8.53 -18.05 -14.53
CA GLN A 101 -9.54 -18.70 -15.37
C GLN A 101 -9.09 -18.82 -16.83
N SER A 102 -8.48 -17.78 -17.42
CA SER A 102 -8.04 -17.78 -18.81
C SER A 102 -6.92 -18.80 -19.08
N HIS A 103 -6.12 -19.11 -18.05
CA HIS A 103 -5.08 -20.14 -18.11
C HIS A 103 -5.57 -21.54 -17.66
N GLY A 104 -6.86 -21.72 -17.45
CA GLY A 104 -7.44 -23.01 -17.06
C GLY A 104 -7.11 -23.45 -15.62
N VAL A 105 -6.62 -22.53 -14.77
CA VAL A 105 -6.35 -22.82 -13.37
C VAL A 105 -7.68 -22.88 -12.62
N GLN A 106 -7.98 -24.04 -12.05
CA GLN A 106 -9.19 -24.24 -11.23
C GLN A 106 -8.94 -23.72 -9.83
N TYR A 107 -9.95 -23.09 -9.25
CA TYR A 107 -9.94 -22.64 -7.86
C TYR A 107 -11.32 -22.87 -7.22
N SER A 108 -11.33 -23.07 -5.91
CA SER A 108 -12.55 -23.27 -5.13
C SER A 108 -13.31 -21.96 -4.90
N PHE A 109 -14.56 -22.08 -4.44
CA PHE A 109 -15.32 -20.89 -4.03
C PHE A 109 -14.67 -20.18 -2.84
N ASN A 110 -14.06 -20.92 -1.92
CA ASN A 110 -13.32 -20.35 -0.79
C ASN A 110 -12.13 -19.51 -1.25
N GLU A 111 -11.34 -20.06 -2.19
CA GLU A 111 -10.18 -19.36 -2.78
C GLU A 111 -10.61 -18.10 -3.54
N MET A 112 -11.66 -18.20 -4.38
CA MET A 112 -12.23 -17.05 -5.06
C MET A 112 -12.62 -15.95 -4.06
N LEU A 113 -13.39 -16.31 -3.02
CA LEU A 113 -13.88 -15.34 -2.05
C LEU A 113 -12.74 -14.71 -1.24
N ALA A 114 -11.73 -15.51 -0.89
CA ALA A 114 -10.55 -15.01 -0.18
C ALA A 114 -9.76 -14.02 -1.03
N ILE A 115 -9.48 -14.35 -2.29
CA ILE A 115 -8.82 -13.46 -3.25
C ILE A 115 -9.66 -12.19 -3.46
N GLN A 116 -10.98 -12.32 -3.64
CA GLN A 116 -11.87 -11.19 -3.87
C GLN A 116 -11.89 -10.20 -2.69
N THR A 117 -11.74 -10.69 -1.47
CA THR A 117 -11.92 -9.86 -0.26
C THR A 117 -10.63 -9.57 0.51
N HIS A 118 -9.45 -9.92 -0.05
CA HIS A 118 -8.18 -9.82 0.67
C HIS A 118 -7.83 -8.41 1.17
N ASP A 119 -8.21 -7.36 0.42
CA ASP A 119 -8.05 -5.96 0.84
C ASP A 119 -8.92 -5.59 2.07
N GLY A 120 -9.82 -6.48 2.51
CA GLY A 120 -10.70 -6.21 3.64
C GLY A 120 -11.53 -4.95 3.42
N LEU A 121 -11.66 -4.12 4.45
CA LEU A 121 -12.41 -2.86 4.41
C LEU A 121 -11.63 -1.69 3.77
N TYR A 122 -10.42 -1.92 3.27
CA TYR A 122 -9.72 -0.93 2.43
C TYR A 122 -10.36 -0.83 1.04
N ASP A 123 -11.06 -1.89 0.60
CA ASP A 123 -11.93 -1.84 -0.57
C ASP A 123 -13.41 -1.81 -0.13
N ASN A 124 -14.11 -0.73 -0.43
CA ASN A 124 -15.55 -0.57 -0.11
C ASN A 124 -16.43 -1.65 -0.75
N ALA A 125 -15.99 -2.26 -1.86
CA ALA A 125 -16.72 -3.36 -2.49
C ALA A 125 -16.86 -4.58 -1.56
N ASN A 126 -16.00 -4.71 -0.56
CA ASN A 126 -15.99 -5.81 0.41
C ASN A 126 -16.93 -5.59 1.60
N GLU A 127 -17.51 -4.40 1.76
CA GLU A 127 -18.44 -4.10 2.86
C GLU A 127 -19.60 -5.09 2.94
N LYS A 128 -20.12 -5.48 1.78
CA LYS A 128 -21.22 -6.46 1.66
C LYS A 128 -20.90 -7.86 2.21
N TYR A 129 -19.63 -8.20 2.41
CA TYR A 129 -19.17 -9.46 3.03
C TYR A 129 -18.75 -9.30 4.48
N LEU A 130 -18.16 -8.13 4.82
CA LEU A 130 -17.47 -7.95 6.11
C LEU A 130 -18.26 -7.14 7.12
N LYS A 131 -19.14 -6.20 6.67
CA LYS A 131 -19.96 -5.33 7.55
C LYS A 131 -21.39 -5.85 7.77
N VAL A 132 -21.71 -7.03 7.30
CA VAL A 132 -23.07 -7.59 7.40
C VAL A 132 -23.34 -8.16 8.80
N PHE A 133 -24.59 -7.98 9.27
CA PHE A 133 -25.04 -8.57 10.52
C PHE A 133 -25.66 -9.96 10.32
N MET A 134 -26.21 -10.22 9.15
CA MET A 134 -26.88 -11.49 8.79
C MET A 134 -25.82 -12.60 8.64
N PRO A 135 -25.89 -13.68 9.43
CA PRO A 135 -24.90 -14.75 9.38
C PRO A 135 -24.78 -15.41 7.99
N GLU A 136 -25.91 -15.46 7.25
CA GLU A 136 -26.01 -16.07 5.93
C GLU A 136 -25.19 -15.34 4.86
N GLN A 137 -24.89 -14.04 5.09
CA GLN A 137 -24.16 -13.18 4.16
C GLN A 137 -22.68 -13.10 4.49
N LYS A 138 -22.26 -13.63 5.63
CA LYS A 138 -20.83 -13.67 6.01
C LYS A 138 -20.10 -14.77 5.29
N PRO A 139 -18.78 -14.61 5.03
CA PRO A 139 -17.94 -15.73 4.62
C PRO A 139 -18.08 -16.92 5.57
N ARG A 140 -18.22 -18.12 5.00
CA ARG A 140 -18.47 -19.33 5.78
C ARG A 140 -17.23 -19.97 6.38
N THR A 141 -16.06 -19.51 5.95
CA THR A 141 -14.76 -20.02 6.42
C THR A 141 -13.92 -18.88 6.96
N SER A 142 -12.92 -19.21 7.78
CA SER A 142 -11.94 -18.23 8.29
C SER A 142 -10.91 -17.83 7.24
N LEU A 143 -10.82 -18.51 6.09
CA LEU A 143 -9.81 -18.30 5.07
C LEU A 143 -9.73 -16.82 4.58
N PRO A 144 -10.84 -16.13 4.23
CA PRO A 144 -10.79 -14.73 3.83
C PRO A 144 -10.23 -13.80 4.91
N TYR A 145 -10.54 -14.08 6.17
CA TYR A 145 -10.07 -13.26 7.29
C TYR A 145 -8.58 -13.47 7.56
N ILE A 146 -8.12 -14.73 7.50
CA ILE A 146 -6.70 -15.07 7.68
C ILE A 146 -5.87 -14.44 6.56
N LEU A 147 -6.31 -14.55 5.31
CA LEU A 147 -5.62 -13.95 4.18
C LEU A 147 -5.53 -12.43 4.31
N HIS A 148 -6.65 -11.76 4.62
CA HIS A 148 -6.67 -10.31 4.84
C HIS A 148 -5.70 -9.88 5.96
N GLN A 149 -5.72 -10.58 7.10
CA GLN A 149 -4.81 -10.27 8.21
C GLN A 149 -3.34 -10.51 7.84
N ALA A 150 -3.06 -11.56 7.07
CA ALA A 150 -1.71 -11.88 6.62
C ALA A 150 -1.16 -10.83 5.65
N ASP A 151 -1.98 -10.38 4.71
CA ASP A 151 -1.63 -9.32 3.79
C ASP A 151 -1.43 -7.99 4.51
N LEU A 152 -2.36 -7.57 5.36
CA LEU A 152 -2.24 -6.36 6.17
C LEU A 152 -0.97 -6.40 7.05
N MET A 153 -0.65 -7.54 7.67
CA MET A 153 0.56 -7.72 8.45
C MET A 153 1.81 -7.58 7.59
N ALA A 154 1.83 -8.21 6.41
CA ALA A 154 2.96 -8.16 5.48
C ALA A 154 3.19 -6.72 4.99
N ALA A 155 2.15 -6.06 4.52
CA ALA A 155 2.19 -4.67 4.06
C ALA A 155 2.67 -3.71 5.16
N ARG A 156 2.19 -3.90 6.41
CA ARG A 156 2.62 -3.08 7.55
C ARG A 156 4.09 -3.28 7.91
N ILE A 157 4.58 -4.51 7.90
CA ILE A 157 5.99 -4.83 8.16
C ILE A 157 6.89 -4.20 7.08
N GLU A 158 6.48 -4.29 5.82
CA GLU A 158 7.22 -3.71 4.68
C GLU A 158 7.26 -2.18 4.77
N PHE A 159 6.14 -1.56 5.10
CA PHE A 159 6.07 -0.13 5.38
C PHE A 159 7.05 0.29 6.49
N GLU A 160 7.09 -0.44 7.59
CA GLU A 160 7.98 -0.13 8.72
C GLU A 160 9.47 -0.31 8.37
N ARG A 161 9.80 -1.31 7.55
CA ARG A 161 11.17 -1.61 7.16
C ARG A 161 11.72 -0.68 6.09
N GLU A 162 10.88 -0.26 5.16
CA GLU A 162 11.32 0.44 3.95
C GLU A 162 10.92 1.91 3.94
N TRP A 163 9.66 2.21 4.20
CA TRP A 163 9.14 3.56 4.08
C TRP A 163 9.41 4.40 5.33
N LEU A 164 9.11 3.86 6.51
CA LEU A 164 9.23 4.61 7.76
C LEU A 164 10.66 5.10 8.04
N PRO A 165 11.74 4.35 7.75
CA PRO A 165 13.10 4.86 7.86
C PRO A 165 13.38 6.02 6.90
N LYS A 166 12.91 5.93 5.66
CA LYS A 166 13.06 7.01 4.66
C LYS A 166 12.32 8.28 5.11
N PHE A 167 11.11 8.13 5.66
CA PHE A 167 10.32 9.22 6.19
C PHE A 167 10.99 9.88 7.40
N LYS A 168 11.46 9.10 8.36
CA LYS A 168 12.18 9.63 9.54
C LYS A 168 13.41 10.43 9.14
N ASN A 169 14.14 9.99 8.13
CA ASN A 169 15.31 10.69 7.60
C ASN A 169 14.93 11.95 6.78
N SER A 170 13.69 12.07 6.32
CA SER A 170 13.20 13.22 5.55
C SER A 170 12.47 14.27 6.39
N VAL A 171 12.13 13.94 7.64
CA VAL A 171 11.52 14.90 8.57
C VAL A 171 12.63 15.72 9.21
N PRO A 172 12.68 17.06 9.03
CA PRO A 172 13.67 17.92 9.67
C PRO A 172 13.61 17.75 11.19
N THR A 173 14.76 17.66 11.83
CA THR A 173 14.87 17.65 13.28
C THR A 173 14.26 18.93 13.88
N GLN A 174 13.96 18.93 15.17
CA GLN A 174 13.47 20.15 15.84
C GLN A 174 14.46 21.31 15.68
N GLU A 175 15.76 21.04 15.68
CA GLU A 175 16.81 22.04 15.45
C GLU A 175 16.80 22.56 14.00
N GLU A 176 16.69 21.68 13.00
CA GLU A 176 16.57 22.08 11.60
C GLU A 176 15.30 22.89 11.34
N ASN A 177 14.17 22.50 11.94
CA ASN A 177 12.92 23.26 11.88
C ASN A 177 13.05 24.64 12.52
N PHE A 178 13.83 24.77 13.60
CA PHE A 178 14.10 26.06 14.24
C PHE A 178 14.98 26.95 13.35
N ILE A 179 15.99 26.37 12.72
CA ILE A 179 16.88 27.07 11.79
C ILE A 179 16.07 27.54 10.55
N LEU A 180 15.28 26.66 9.94
CA LEU A 180 14.43 27.01 8.78
C LEU A 180 13.43 28.13 9.12
N LYS A 181 12.82 28.10 10.31
CA LYS A 181 11.92 29.17 10.77
C LYS A 181 12.66 30.50 10.99
N LYS A 182 13.92 30.45 11.42
CA LYS A 182 14.74 31.63 11.66
C LYS A 182 15.20 32.27 10.33
N GLU A 183 15.57 31.44 9.36
CA GLU A 183 15.96 31.88 8.01
C GLU A 183 14.77 32.48 7.23
N THR A 184 13.58 31.84 7.30
CA THR A 184 12.37 32.37 6.65
C THR A 184 11.94 33.71 7.26
N LYS A 185 12.00 33.86 8.59
CA LYS A 185 11.71 35.14 9.24
C LYS A 185 12.71 36.22 8.83
N LYS A 186 14.01 35.90 8.73
CA LYS A 186 15.05 36.83 8.30
C LYS A 186 14.84 37.27 6.83
N SER A 187 14.58 36.32 5.94
CA SER A 187 14.29 36.63 4.52
C SER A 187 13.03 37.48 4.34
N THR A 188 11.98 37.26 5.12
CA THR A 188 10.76 38.08 5.06
C THR A 188 11.00 39.48 5.57
N LYS A 189 11.78 39.62 6.65
CA LYS A 189 12.19 40.93 7.19
C LYS A 189 13.05 41.71 6.18
N ASP A 190 14.04 41.07 5.58
CA ASP A 190 14.92 41.67 4.56
C ASP A 190 14.12 42.15 3.32
N LYS A 191 13.15 41.35 2.85
CA LYS A 191 12.25 41.72 1.76
C LYS A 191 11.36 42.90 2.12
N ALA A 192 10.82 42.95 3.33
CA ALA A 192 10.02 44.09 3.80
C ALA A 192 10.86 45.35 3.91
N LEU A 193 12.08 45.26 4.47
CA LEU A 193 13.03 46.36 4.55
C LEU A 193 13.41 46.93 3.19
N SER A 194 13.58 46.08 2.17
CA SER A 194 13.94 46.52 0.80
C SER A 194 12.82 47.29 0.10
N GLN A 195 11.57 47.16 0.56
CA GLN A 195 10.40 47.86 0.01
C GLN A 195 10.14 49.24 0.66
N LEU A 196 10.86 49.57 1.74
CA LEU A 196 10.70 50.86 2.41
C LEU A 196 11.50 51.97 1.71
N GLU A 197 10.82 52.97 1.24
CA GLU A 197 11.46 54.11 0.51
C GLU A 197 12.15 55.13 1.43
N SER A 198 11.72 55.27 2.69
CA SER A 198 12.26 56.25 3.62
C SER A 198 13.19 55.61 4.65
N LYS A 199 14.31 56.29 4.95
CA LYS A 199 15.29 55.86 5.97
C LYS A 199 14.67 55.76 7.38
N GLY A 200 13.75 56.68 7.74
CA GLY A 200 13.10 56.69 9.06
C GLY A 200 12.18 55.49 9.29
N LEU A 201 11.53 55.00 8.24
CA LEU A 201 10.71 53.79 8.32
C LEU A 201 11.56 52.51 8.41
N LYS A 202 12.73 52.48 7.74
CA LYS A 202 13.69 51.36 7.88
C LYS A 202 14.24 51.27 9.31
N ASP A 203 14.63 52.37 9.90
CA ASP A 203 15.16 52.40 11.27
C ASP A 203 14.12 52.01 12.32
N LEU A 204 12.82 52.26 12.07
CA LEU A 204 11.71 51.83 12.94
C LEU A 204 11.47 50.30 12.81
N PHE A 205 11.55 49.77 11.61
CA PHE A 205 11.32 48.36 11.34
C PHE A 205 12.44 47.46 11.90
N ASP A 206 13.66 47.97 11.98
CA ASP A 206 14.81 47.24 12.53
C ASP A 206 14.79 47.14 14.05
N LYS A 207 13.95 47.95 14.72
CA LYS A 207 13.76 47.92 16.19
C LYS A 207 12.63 46.99 16.65
N LEU A 208 11.85 46.42 15.72
CA LEU A 208 10.82 45.40 15.99
C LEU A 208 11.38 43.98 15.83
#